data_d9d8e8d487a8565599389e979aa4786b
#
_entry.id   d9d8e8d487a8565599389e979aa4786b
#
_cell.length_a   1.000
_cell.length_b   1.000
_cell.length_c   1.000
_cell.angle_alpha   90.00
_cell.angle_beta   90.00
_cell.angle_gamma   90.00
#
_symmetry.space_group_name_H-M   'P 1'
#
loop_
_entity.id
_entity.type
_entity.pdbx_description
1 polymer ?
#
loop_
_entity_poly.entity_id
_entity_poly.type
_entity_poly.pdbx_seq_one_letter_code
_entity_poly.pdbx_strand_id
1 'polypeptide(L)'
;MSFRIELAFHAANNEGSGGTNVMEPRRITVGDKEYDGISGEIIRRHILENFVKLCQQNNVPLHDRCKGLVPDRGKEPLRIWIQNNTSIQPVQRGNLQQIYLKPENYPEATKELIKECALCDVGGYLIAYEARIDKIERNSNSYPLNGVLKRDSCFEVGWLISEHPAIVDYTQHSAYDPDPERHNLFVQNMRVGIYGGVLRIDLDRIGRNDWWWLNPKSDSNPNGFEEYALKPSDRLKRACLLLEAIKKWLLSPTFAKQTGWLQHQSGLLEGSIVLSKDGAAPFVSPIKFEIKNGNPIIKKNENYRDILGNIVNKANGHYKKYDFNSPDELIEKIDEVLKELGCLDDDNQNETKD
;
A
#
# COMPACT_ATOMS: atom_id res chain seq x y z
N MET A 1 5.05 10.69 5.77
CA MET A 1 4.78 11.82 4.85
C MET A 1 3.40 12.35 5.12
N SER A 2 3.23 13.66 5.17
CA SER A 2 1.95 14.37 5.19
C SER A 2 1.90 15.28 3.97
N PHE A 3 0.81 15.27 3.21
CA PHE A 3 0.75 16.02 1.95
C PHE A 3 -0.65 16.52 1.64
N ARG A 4 -0.72 17.58 0.85
CA ARG A 4 -1.93 18.12 0.21
C ARG A 4 -1.75 18.04 -1.31
N ILE A 5 -2.80 17.59 -1.98
CA ILE A 5 -2.84 17.43 -3.43
C ILE A 5 -4.16 17.93 -3.97
N GLU A 6 -4.13 18.71 -5.04
CA GLU A 6 -5.33 19.06 -5.80
C GLU A 6 -5.58 18.05 -6.90
N LEU A 7 -6.78 17.51 -6.90
CA LEU A 7 -7.25 16.56 -7.91
C LEU A 7 -8.44 17.16 -8.63
N ALA A 8 -8.29 17.34 -9.93
CA ALA A 8 -9.32 17.91 -10.79
C ALA A 8 -9.98 16.83 -11.63
N PHE A 9 -11.30 16.79 -11.64
CA PHE A 9 -12.11 15.86 -12.45
C PHE A 9 -11.70 14.40 -12.35
N HIS A 10 -11.79 13.83 -11.16
CA HIS A 10 -11.52 12.42 -10.93
C HIS A 10 -12.77 11.65 -10.50
N ALA A 11 -12.76 10.36 -10.75
CA ALA A 11 -13.80 9.42 -10.33
C ALA A 11 -13.23 8.34 -9.40
N ALA A 12 -12.19 8.67 -8.63
CA ALA A 12 -11.60 7.75 -7.68
C ALA A 12 -12.63 7.29 -6.64
N ASN A 13 -12.60 6.01 -6.31
CA ASN A 13 -13.40 5.45 -5.21
C ASN A 13 -14.92 5.60 -5.39
N ASN A 14 -15.43 5.42 -6.59
CA ASN A 14 -16.86 5.26 -6.79
C ASN A 14 -17.26 3.87 -6.30
N GLU A 15 -18.07 3.81 -5.26
CA GLU A 15 -18.65 2.56 -4.74
C GLU A 15 -19.84 2.14 -5.62
N GLY A 16 -20.11 0.83 -5.65
CA GLY A 16 -21.19 0.29 -6.47
C GLY A 16 -22.54 0.91 -6.11
N SER A 17 -23.41 1.00 -7.07
CA SER A 17 -24.77 1.50 -6.91
C SER A 17 -25.54 0.63 -5.91
N GLY A 18 -26.04 1.18 -4.83
CA GLY A 18 -26.96 0.52 -3.91
C GLY A 18 -28.32 0.17 -4.55
N GLY A 19 -28.29 -0.58 -5.68
CA GLY A 19 -29.47 -0.94 -6.44
C GLY A 19 -29.91 0.09 -7.50
N THR A 20 -29.11 1.12 -7.75
CA THR A 20 -29.34 2.14 -8.78
C THR A 20 -28.20 2.13 -9.81
N ASN A 21 -28.41 2.69 -11.01
CA ASN A 21 -27.35 2.87 -12.02
C ASN A 21 -26.39 4.04 -11.71
N VAL A 22 -26.49 4.63 -10.52
CA VAL A 22 -25.65 5.73 -10.07
C VAL A 22 -24.48 5.18 -9.26
N MET A 23 -23.27 5.41 -9.72
CA MET A 23 -22.06 5.11 -8.94
C MET A 23 -21.74 6.30 -8.04
N GLU A 24 -22.04 6.15 -6.75
CA GLU A 24 -21.81 7.22 -5.78
C GLU A 24 -20.36 7.24 -5.28
N PRO A 25 -19.79 8.44 -5.06
CA PRO A 25 -18.51 8.58 -4.41
C PRO A 25 -18.63 8.24 -2.93
N ARG A 26 -17.53 7.77 -2.35
CA ARG A 26 -17.46 7.60 -0.91
C ARG A 26 -17.41 8.97 -0.23
N ARG A 27 -18.35 9.22 0.64
CA ARG A 27 -18.48 10.48 1.37
C ARG A 27 -18.23 10.28 2.85
N ILE A 28 -17.70 11.30 3.49
CA ILE A 28 -17.50 11.37 4.92
C ILE A 28 -18.38 12.48 5.46
N THR A 29 -19.36 12.13 6.26
CA THR A 29 -20.22 13.12 6.90
C THR A 29 -19.59 13.63 8.19
N VAL A 30 -19.44 14.94 8.30
CA VAL A 30 -18.94 15.62 9.48
C VAL A 30 -19.87 16.80 9.80
N GLY A 31 -20.59 16.69 10.92
CA GLY A 31 -21.66 17.64 11.25
C GLY A 31 -22.79 17.58 10.23
N ASP A 32 -23.10 18.71 9.64
CA ASP A 32 -24.13 18.93 8.63
C ASP A 32 -23.58 18.89 7.17
N LYS A 33 -22.29 18.55 7.00
CA LYS A 33 -21.61 18.60 5.71
C LYS A 33 -21.06 17.24 5.28
N GLU A 34 -21.04 17.05 3.97
CA GLU A 34 -20.39 15.91 3.32
C GLU A 34 -19.07 16.34 2.70
N TYR A 35 -18.04 15.55 2.95
CA TYR A 35 -16.69 15.72 2.39
C TYR A 35 -16.36 14.54 1.50
N ASP A 36 -15.62 14.77 0.43
CA ASP A 36 -15.15 13.69 -0.40
C ASP A 36 -14.01 12.93 0.27
N GLY A 37 -14.01 11.62 0.12
CA GLY A 37 -13.00 10.74 0.67
C GLY A 37 -12.51 9.71 -0.34
N ILE A 38 -11.18 9.60 -0.50
CA ILE A 38 -10.55 8.55 -1.28
C ILE A 38 -9.90 7.57 -0.31
N SER A 39 -10.27 6.29 -0.40
CA SER A 39 -9.75 5.30 0.55
C SER A 39 -8.26 5.06 0.34
N GLY A 40 -7.52 4.92 1.45
CA GLY A 40 -6.11 4.58 1.41
C GLY A 40 -5.82 3.25 0.73
N GLU A 41 -6.78 2.32 0.70
CA GLU A 41 -6.61 1.03 0.02
C GLU A 41 -6.52 1.18 -1.50
N ILE A 42 -7.31 2.07 -2.09
CA ILE A 42 -7.23 2.37 -3.53
C ILE A 42 -5.86 2.97 -3.85
N ILE A 43 -5.43 3.96 -3.08
CA ILE A 43 -4.14 4.61 -3.28
C ILE A 43 -3.01 3.60 -3.13
N ARG A 44 -3.05 2.78 -2.07
CA ARG A 44 -2.08 1.72 -1.83
C ARG A 44 -2.02 0.74 -3.00
N ARG A 45 -3.16 0.36 -3.58
CA ARG A 45 -3.21 -0.50 -4.76
C ARG A 45 -2.45 0.11 -5.94
N HIS A 46 -2.69 1.37 -6.26
CA HIS A 46 -2.04 2.04 -7.40
C HIS A 46 -0.55 2.29 -7.18
N ILE A 47 -0.14 2.58 -5.94
CA ILE A 47 1.28 2.60 -5.58
C ILE A 47 1.91 1.20 -5.81
N LEU A 48 1.23 0.13 -5.39
CA LEU A 48 1.71 -1.23 -5.61
C LEU A 48 1.74 -1.63 -7.09
N GLU A 49 0.87 -1.10 -7.94
CA GLU A 49 0.95 -1.27 -9.40
C GLU A 49 2.24 -0.69 -9.97
N ASN A 50 2.62 0.51 -9.53
CA ASN A 50 3.89 1.12 -9.90
C ASN A 50 5.08 0.32 -9.33
N PHE A 51 4.99 -0.14 -8.08
CA PHE A 51 6.01 -0.95 -7.44
C PHE A 51 6.25 -2.27 -8.19
N VAL A 52 5.20 -2.97 -8.59
CA VAL A 52 5.30 -4.22 -9.38
C VAL A 52 5.98 -3.97 -10.72
N LYS A 53 5.62 -2.90 -11.44
CA LYS A 53 6.28 -2.52 -12.70
C LYS A 53 7.77 -2.25 -12.49
N LEU A 54 8.12 -1.51 -11.45
CA LEU A 54 9.52 -1.24 -11.10
C LEU A 54 10.28 -2.51 -10.71
N CYS A 55 9.66 -3.42 -9.95
CA CYS A 55 10.26 -4.71 -9.61
C CYS A 55 10.55 -5.54 -10.87
N GLN A 56 9.62 -5.59 -11.83
CA GLN A 56 9.83 -6.29 -13.10
C GLN A 56 10.98 -5.69 -13.91
N GLN A 57 11.05 -4.37 -14.03
CA GLN A 57 12.12 -3.65 -14.72
C GLN A 57 13.51 -3.86 -14.11
N ASN A 58 13.55 -4.07 -12.78
CA ASN A 58 14.78 -4.23 -12.02
C ASN A 58 15.11 -5.69 -11.64
N ASN A 59 14.42 -6.67 -12.24
CA ASN A 59 14.60 -8.10 -11.99
C ASN A 59 14.49 -8.46 -10.48
N VAL A 60 13.56 -7.83 -9.75
CA VAL A 60 13.25 -8.18 -8.37
C VAL A 60 12.19 -9.29 -8.36
N PRO A 61 12.35 -10.36 -7.58
CA PRO A 61 11.46 -11.53 -7.61
C PRO A 61 9.99 -11.16 -7.32
N LEU A 62 9.09 -11.73 -8.10
CA LEU A 62 7.65 -11.64 -7.97
C LEU A 62 6.99 -12.96 -8.35
N HIS A 63 6.05 -13.46 -7.56
CA HIS A 63 5.19 -14.56 -7.97
C HIS A 63 4.35 -14.18 -9.19
N ASP A 64 4.03 -15.13 -10.06
CA ASP A 64 3.28 -14.84 -11.31
C ASP A 64 1.93 -14.16 -11.05
N ARG A 65 1.17 -14.64 -10.08
CA ARG A 65 -0.10 -13.98 -9.69
C ARG A 65 0.10 -12.58 -9.11
N CYS A 66 1.23 -12.34 -8.47
CA CYS A 66 1.58 -11.03 -7.93
C CYS A 66 1.93 -10.01 -9.03
N LYS A 67 2.48 -10.45 -10.18
CA LYS A 67 2.70 -9.59 -11.35
C LYS A 67 1.40 -8.98 -11.87
N GLY A 68 0.28 -9.71 -11.75
CA GLY A 68 -1.05 -9.25 -12.11
C GLY A 68 -1.86 -8.64 -10.96
N LEU A 69 -1.28 -8.45 -9.77
CA LEU A 69 -1.97 -7.93 -8.56
C LEU A 69 -3.25 -8.71 -8.20
N VAL A 70 -3.23 -10.01 -8.42
CA VAL A 70 -4.37 -10.88 -8.09
C VAL A 70 -4.58 -10.89 -6.57
N PRO A 71 -5.83 -10.80 -6.06
CA PRO A 71 -6.11 -10.63 -4.62
C PRO A 71 -5.56 -11.74 -3.73
N ASP A 72 -5.53 -12.99 -4.20
CA ASP A 72 -5.04 -14.16 -3.47
C ASP A 72 -3.52 -14.36 -3.57
N ARG A 73 -2.78 -13.25 -3.71
CA ARG A 73 -1.31 -13.25 -3.80
C ARG A 73 -0.68 -14.12 -2.72
N GLY A 74 0.32 -14.91 -3.12
CA GLY A 74 1.04 -15.81 -2.22
C GLY A 74 0.29 -17.11 -1.84
N LYS A 75 -1.02 -17.23 -2.07
CA LYS A 75 -1.80 -18.44 -1.69
C LYS A 75 -1.30 -19.68 -2.43
N GLU A 76 -1.19 -19.61 -3.74
CA GLU A 76 -0.74 -20.75 -4.54
C GLU A 76 0.74 -21.08 -4.32
N PRO A 77 1.70 -20.14 -4.30
CA PRO A 77 3.07 -20.41 -3.92
C PRO A 77 3.21 -21.05 -2.55
N LEU A 78 2.49 -20.57 -1.53
CA LEU A 78 2.49 -21.19 -0.22
C LEU A 78 1.92 -22.62 -0.24
N ARG A 79 0.86 -22.87 -1.02
CA ARG A 79 0.31 -24.22 -1.19
C ARG A 79 1.34 -25.17 -1.79
N ILE A 80 2.07 -24.75 -2.83
CA ILE A 80 3.15 -25.52 -3.46
C ILE A 80 4.28 -25.79 -2.46
N TRP A 81 4.69 -24.77 -1.70
CA TRP A 81 5.69 -24.92 -0.65
C TRP A 81 5.25 -25.94 0.42
N ILE A 82 4.01 -25.86 0.91
CA ILE A 82 3.45 -26.85 1.85
C ILE A 82 3.44 -28.26 1.22
N GLN A 83 3.07 -28.36 -0.04
CA GLN A 83 3.04 -29.65 -0.75
C GLN A 83 4.41 -30.32 -0.80
N ASN A 84 5.47 -29.54 -1.03
CA ASN A 84 6.85 -30.04 -1.14
C ASN A 84 7.53 -30.18 0.24
N ASN A 85 7.03 -29.52 1.27
CA ASN A 85 7.62 -29.57 2.61
C ASN A 85 7.11 -30.79 3.39
N THR A 86 7.89 -31.86 3.37
CA THR A 86 7.54 -33.12 4.03
C THR A 86 7.60 -33.05 5.57
N SER A 87 8.14 -31.99 6.17
CA SER A 87 8.10 -31.81 7.63
C SER A 87 6.68 -31.51 8.14
N ILE A 88 5.81 -30.95 7.30
CA ILE A 88 4.41 -30.69 7.61
C ILE A 88 3.59 -31.95 7.35
N GLN A 89 3.44 -32.78 8.36
CA GLN A 89 2.74 -34.06 8.25
C GLN A 89 1.21 -33.92 8.37
N PRO A 90 0.44 -34.80 7.67
CA PRO A 90 -1.00 -34.91 7.89
C PRO A 90 -1.33 -35.29 9.34
N VAL A 91 -2.36 -34.67 9.89
CA VAL A 91 -2.84 -34.89 11.25
C VAL A 91 -4.23 -35.51 11.21
N GLN A 92 -4.47 -36.55 12.02
CA GLN A 92 -5.78 -37.17 12.12
C GLN A 92 -6.75 -36.21 12.83
N ARG A 93 -7.90 -35.92 12.21
CA ARG A 93 -9.03 -35.21 12.81
C ARG A 93 -10.32 -35.96 12.49
N GLY A 94 -10.86 -36.59 13.53
CA GLY A 94 -11.99 -37.50 13.35
C GLY A 94 -11.62 -38.65 12.38
N ASN A 95 -12.41 -38.83 11.34
CA ASN A 95 -12.21 -39.88 10.34
C ASN A 95 -11.35 -39.45 9.14
N LEU A 96 -10.83 -38.20 9.14
CA LEU A 96 -10.06 -37.65 8.01
C LEU A 96 -8.65 -37.27 8.42
N GLN A 97 -7.69 -37.54 7.55
CA GLN A 97 -6.35 -36.96 7.63
C GLN A 97 -6.34 -35.62 6.90
N GLN A 98 -5.81 -34.58 7.53
CA GLN A 98 -5.70 -33.25 6.93
C GLN A 98 -4.36 -32.61 7.25
N ILE A 99 -3.92 -31.69 6.39
CA ILE A 99 -2.73 -30.88 6.60
C ILE A 99 -3.16 -29.55 7.26
N TYR A 100 -2.43 -29.17 8.27
CA TYR A 100 -2.65 -27.95 9.03
C TYR A 100 -1.40 -27.08 8.98
N LEU A 101 -1.55 -25.84 8.51
CA LEU A 101 -0.50 -24.84 8.65
C LEU A 101 -0.55 -24.27 10.07
N LYS A 102 0.37 -24.70 10.91
CA LYS A 102 0.42 -24.34 12.33
C LYS A 102 1.38 -23.18 12.59
N PRO A 103 1.30 -22.50 13.76
CA PRO A 103 2.22 -21.42 14.12
C PRO A 103 3.70 -21.79 14.04
N GLU A 104 4.07 -23.02 14.35
CA GLU A 104 5.44 -23.53 14.22
C GLU A 104 6.00 -23.50 12.80
N ASN A 105 5.11 -23.49 11.79
CA ASN A 105 5.48 -23.41 10.37
C ASN A 105 5.55 -21.96 9.85
N TYR A 106 5.01 -21.00 10.59
CA TYR A 106 4.90 -19.60 10.12
C TYR A 106 6.24 -18.96 9.81
N PRO A 107 7.31 -19.13 10.63
CA PRO A 107 8.59 -18.49 10.31
C PRO A 107 9.16 -18.92 8.97
N GLU A 108 9.14 -20.22 8.67
CA GLU A 108 9.69 -20.75 7.42
C GLU A 108 8.80 -20.39 6.23
N ALA A 109 7.49 -20.54 6.37
CA ALA A 109 6.50 -20.16 5.35
C ALA A 109 6.60 -18.66 4.99
N THR A 110 6.73 -17.79 5.99
CA THR A 110 6.88 -16.35 5.80
C THR A 110 8.22 -16.01 5.14
N LYS A 111 9.31 -16.62 5.59
CA LYS A 111 10.64 -16.46 4.98
C LYS A 111 10.62 -16.78 3.49
N GLU A 112 9.95 -17.87 3.10
CA GLU A 112 9.84 -18.29 1.72
C GLU A 112 9.06 -17.28 0.88
N LEU A 113 7.86 -16.88 1.34
CA LEU A 113 7.04 -15.89 0.64
C LEU A 113 7.74 -14.54 0.48
N ILE A 114 8.50 -14.10 1.49
CA ILE A 114 9.28 -12.85 1.44
C ILE A 114 10.41 -12.98 0.41
N LYS A 115 11.17 -14.09 0.41
CA LYS A 115 12.29 -14.28 -0.52
C LYS A 115 11.83 -14.26 -1.97
N GLU A 116 10.81 -15.02 -2.27
CA GLU A 116 10.34 -15.27 -3.62
C GLU A 116 9.46 -14.14 -4.20
N CYS A 117 9.00 -13.19 -3.38
CA CYS A 117 8.10 -12.16 -3.88
C CYS A 117 8.19 -10.83 -3.12
N ALA A 118 8.62 -9.78 -3.81
CA ALA A 118 8.67 -8.43 -3.27
C ALA A 118 7.28 -7.86 -2.97
N LEU A 119 6.25 -8.22 -3.75
CA LEU A 119 4.88 -7.76 -3.46
C LEU A 119 4.31 -8.41 -2.19
N CYS A 120 4.59 -9.68 -1.95
CA CYS A 120 4.21 -10.34 -0.70
C CYS A 120 4.92 -9.73 0.50
N ASP A 121 6.21 -9.37 0.33
CA ASP A 121 6.98 -8.69 1.37
C ASP A 121 6.44 -7.30 1.68
N VAL A 122 6.39 -6.40 0.70
CA VAL A 122 6.05 -4.98 0.88
C VAL A 122 4.55 -4.76 1.04
N GLY A 123 3.74 -5.40 0.21
CA GLY A 123 2.29 -5.22 0.15
C GLY A 123 1.50 -6.05 1.15
N GLY A 124 2.14 -7.01 1.81
CA GLY A 124 1.50 -7.93 2.73
C GLY A 124 0.56 -8.93 2.06
N TYR A 125 0.01 -9.85 2.83
CA TYR A 125 -0.95 -10.85 2.41
C TYR A 125 -1.83 -11.35 3.57
N LEU A 126 -3.00 -11.85 3.21
CA LEU A 126 -3.83 -12.67 4.07
C LEU A 126 -4.18 -13.95 3.30
N ILE A 127 -3.59 -15.06 3.70
CA ILE A 127 -3.80 -16.36 3.09
C ILE A 127 -4.60 -17.21 4.06
N ALA A 128 -5.79 -17.62 3.64
CA ALA A 128 -6.65 -18.53 4.37
C ALA A 128 -6.92 -19.77 3.51
N TYR A 129 -6.71 -20.94 4.09
CA TYR A 129 -7.07 -22.22 3.50
C TYR A 129 -8.27 -22.81 4.21
N GLU A 130 -9.21 -23.30 3.41
CA GLU A 130 -10.42 -23.98 3.87
C GLU A 130 -10.41 -25.43 3.44
N ALA A 131 -10.44 -26.36 4.38
CA ALA A 131 -10.36 -27.81 4.15
C ALA A 131 -11.41 -28.36 3.16
N ARG A 132 -12.51 -27.64 2.93
CA ARG A 132 -13.55 -28.02 1.96
C ARG A 132 -13.13 -27.76 0.51
N ILE A 133 -12.26 -26.76 0.27
CA ILE A 133 -11.89 -26.26 -1.04
C ILE A 133 -10.41 -26.54 -1.32
N ASP A 134 -9.54 -26.21 -0.36
CA ASP A 134 -8.10 -26.29 -0.52
C ASP A 134 -7.57 -27.69 -0.18
N LYS A 135 -6.72 -28.24 -1.06
CA LYS A 135 -6.14 -29.58 -0.92
C LYS A 135 -4.67 -29.59 -1.27
N ILE A 136 -3.96 -30.55 -0.69
CA ILE A 136 -2.56 -30.89 -0.99
C ILE A 136 -2.49 -32.31 -1.51
N GLU A 137 -1.86 -32.47 -2.67
CA GLU A 137 -1.63 -33.79 -3.26
C GLU A 137 -0.23 -34.29 -2.88
N ARG A 138 -0.15 -35.46 -2.20
CA ARG A 138 1.12 -36.13 -1.86
C ARG A 138 0.99 -37.62 -2.02
N ASN A 139 1.94 -38.25 -2.72
CA ASN A 139 2.02 -39.72 -2.88
C ASN A 139 0.66 -40.34 -3.28
N SER A 140 -0.01 -39.77 -4.29
CA SER A 140 -1.33 -40.17 -4.77
C SER A 140 -2.48 -40.03 -3.79
N ASN A 141 -2.26 -39.39 -2.64
CA ASN A 141 -3.30 -39.04 -1.66
C ASN A 141 -3.62 -37.56 -1.70
N SER A 142 -4.90 -37.23 -1.52
CA SER A 142 -5.40 -35.85 -1.45
C SER A 142 -5.76 -35.52 0.01
N TYR A 143 -5.09 -34.54 0.56
CA TYR A 143 -5.28 -34.10 1.95
C TYR A 143 -5.95 -32.72 1.98
N PRO A 144 -7.09 -32.55 2.68
CA PRO A 144 -7.64 -31.23 2.95
C PRO A 144 -6.61 -30.34 3.64
N LEU A 145 -6.49 -29.07 3.16
CA LEU A 145 -5.60 -28.07 3.73
C LEU A 145 -6.37 -27.03 4.52
N ASN A 146 -5.88 -26.72 5.72
CA ASN A 146 -6.46 -25.72 6.58
C ASN A 146 -5.36 -24.85 7.22
N GLY A 147 -5.69 -23.61 7.54
CA GLY A 147 -4.79 -22.68 8.24
C GLY A 147 -4.83 -21.28 7.68
N VAL A 148 -4.26 -20.36 8.43
CA VAL A 148 -4.19 -18.94 8.06
C VAL A 148 -2.75 -18.45 8.25
N LEU A 149 -2.25 -17.70 7.28
CA LEU A 149 -0.98 -16.98 7.40
C LEU A 149 -1.20 -15.56 6.93
N LYS A 150 -0.75 -14.57 7.74
CA LYS A 150 -0.88 -13.16 7.39
C LYS A 150 0.44 -12.42 7.53
N ARG A 151 0.58 -11.38 6.75
CA ARG A 151 1.59 -10.34 6.85
C ARG A 151 0.93 -9.01 6.53
N ASP A 152 1.05 -8.05 7.42
CA ASP A 152 0.56 -6.70 7.16
C ASP A 152 1.51 -5.97 6.20
N SER A 153 1.00 -4.99 5.47
CA SER A 153 1.80 -4.17 4.54
C SER A 153 2.91 -3.42 5.28
N CYS A 154 4.06 -3.23 4.63
CA CYS A 154 5.14 -2.39 5.14
C CYS A 154 4.85 -0.89 5.00
N PHE A 155 3.78 -0.50 4.32
CA PHE A 155 3.34 0.89 4.26
C PHE A 155 1.83 1.01 4.39
N GLU A 156 1.43 2.13 4.96
CA GLU A 156 0.04 2.48 5.21
C GLU A 156 -0.26 3.81 4.54
N VAL A 157 -1.44 3.91 3.94
CA VAL A 157 -1.96 5.14 3.35
C VAL A 157 -3.26 5.47 4.06
N GLY A 158 -3.31 6.64 4.66
CA GLY A 158 -4.55 7.18 5.21
C GLY A 158 -5.54 7.54 4.09
N TRP A 159 -6.77 7.81 4.48
CA TRP A 159 -7.72 8.39 3.56
C TRP A 159 -7.25 9.76 3.09
N LEU A 160 -7.39 10.04 1.80
CA LEU A 160 -7.38 11.41 1.30
C LEU A 160 -8.77 12.00 1.54
N ILE A 161 -8.82 13.06 2.32
CA ILE A 161 -10.08 13.73 2.67
C ILE A 161 -10.02 15.15 2.14
N SER A 162 -11.09 15.59 1.46
CA SER A 162 -11.18 16.94 0.94
C SER A 162 -11.24 17.96 2.08
N GLU A 163 -10.54 19.08 1.92
CA GLU A 163 -10.55 20.19 2.91
C GLU A 163 -11.79 21.09 2.80
N HIS A 164 -12.60 20.87 1.75
CA HIS A 164 -13.86 21.57 1.53
C HIS A 164 -14.98 20.55 1.35
N PRO A 165 -16.24 20.93 1.61
CA PRO A 165 -17.39 20.12 1.29
C PRO A 165 -17.36 19.64 -0.17
N ALA A 166 -17.86 18.46 -0.41
CA ALA A 166 -17.78 17.81 -1.71
C ALA A 166 -18.51 18.62 -2.80
N ILE A 167 -17.79 18.84 -3.91
CA ILE A 167 -18.35 19.39 -5.15
C ILE A 167 -18.43 18.21 -6.12
N VAL A 168 -19.64 17.90 -6.55
CA VAL A 168 -19.92 16.72 -7.38
C VAL A 168 -20.55 17.17 -8.69
N ASP A 169 -19.98 16.70 -9.79
CA ASP A 169 -20.57 16.82 -11.12
C ASP A 169 -20.98 15.43 -11.63
N TYR A 170 -22.13 15.37 -12.34
CA TYR A 170 -22.70 14.12 -12.80
C TYR A 170 -22.49 13.99 -14.31
N THR A 171 -21.83 12.91 -14.72
CA THR A 171 -21.67 12.57 -16.12
C THR A 171 -22.43 11.28 -16.42
N GLN A 172 -23.35 11.35 -17.38
CA GLN A 172 -24.11 10.19 -17.85
C GLN A 172 -23.31 9.47 -18.94
N HIS A 173 -23.16 8.17 -18.78
CA HIS A 173 -22.50 7.30 -19.74
C HIS A 173 -23.48 6.25 -20.26
N SER A 174 -23.31 5.86 -21.52
CA SER A 174 -24.01 4.75 -22.14
C SER A 174 -22.99 3.70 -22.57
N ALA A 175 -23.15 2.48 -22.11
CA ALA A 175 -22.45 1.34 -22.67
C ALA A 175 -23.22 0.91 -23.94
N TYR A 176 -22.59 1.07 -25.11
CA TYR A 176 -23.16 0.63 -26.37
C TYR A 176 -23.17 -0.89 -26.44
N ASP A 177 -24.37 -1.45 -26.71
CA ASP A 177 -24.53 -2.83 -27.11
C ASP A 177 -25.24 -2.84 -28.48
N PRO A 178 -24.86 -3.69 -29.43
CA PRO A 178 -25.58 -3.86 -30.70
C PRO A 178 -27.07 -4.19 -30.50
N ASP A 179 -27.44 -4.79 -29.39
CA ASP A 179 -28.82 -5.02 -28.98
C ASP A 179 -29.34 -3.80 -28.19
N PRO A 180 -30.31 -3.04 -28.71
CA PRO A 180 -30.82 -1.85 -28.04
C PRO A 180 -31.44 -2.12 -26.67
N GLU A 181 -31.91 -3.34 -26.39
CA GLU A 181 -32.50 -3.70 -25.09
C GLU A 181 -31.42 -3.91 -24.01
N ARG A 182 -30.15 -4.00 -24.41
CA ARG A 182 -29.00 -4.19 -23.51
C ARG A 182 -28.16 -2.94 -23.27
N HIS A 183 -28.63 -1.78 -23.78
CA HIS A 183 -27.96 -0.51 -23.50
C HIS A 183 -28.02 -0.21 -22.00
N ASN A 184 -26.90 -0.22 -21.33
CA ASN A 184 -26.81 0.16 -19.92
C ASN A 184 -26.43 1.64 -19.80
N LEU A 185 -27.34 2.43 -19.24
CA LEU A 185 -27.05 3.79 -18.81
C LEU A 185 -26.50 3.75 -17.38
N PHE A 186 -25.38 4.41 -17.17
CA PHE A 186 -24.84 4.59 -15.82
C PHE A 186 -24.38 6.03 -15.63
N VAL A 187 -24.52 6.53 -14.41
CA VAL A 187 -24.08 7.86 -14.02
C VAL A 187 -22.79 7.75 -13.24
N GLN A 188 -21.80 8.52 -13.63
CA GLN A 188 -20.52 8.61 -12.96
C GLN A 188 -20.35 10.00 -12.36
N ASN A 189 -19.95 10.05 -11.10
CA ASN A 189 -19.70 11.30 -10.40
C ASN A 189 -18.24 11.68 -10.57
N MET A 190 -18.01 12.85 -11.15
CA MET A 190 -16.70 13.48 -11.25
C MET A 190 -16.55 14.50 -10.13
N ARG A 191 -15.35 14.62 -9.61
CA ARG A 191 -15.06 15.43 -8.42
C ARG A 191 -13.85 16.31 -8.64
N VAL A 192 -13.85 17.45 -7.96
CA VAL A 192 -12.73 18.38 -7.90
C VAL A 192 -12.51 18.73 -6.42
N GLY A 193 -11.28 18.74 -5.99
CA GLY A 193 -10.97 19.15 -4.62
C GLY A 193 -9.50 19.14 -4.28
N ILE A 194 -9.18 19.78 -3.16
CA ILE A 194 -7.89 19.69 -2.49
C ILE A 194 -8.01 18.70 -1.35
N TYR A 195 -7.14 17.71 -1.35
CA TYR A 195 -7.18 16.58 -0.43
C TYR A 195 -5.96 16.57 0.46
N GLY A 196 -6.18 16.35 1.75
CA GLY A 196 -5.11 16.07 2.70
C GLY A 196 -4.96 14.59 2.96
N GLY A 197 -3.73 14.11 2.98
CA GLY A 197 -3.40 12.71 3.21
C GLY A 197 -2.13 12.50 4.04
N VAL A 198 -2.03 11.31 4.60
CA VAL A 198 -0.87 10.84 5.34
C VAL A 198 -0.47 9.47 4.82
N LEU A 199 0.84 9.26 4.63
CA LEU A 199 1.43 8.00 4.24
C LEU A 199 2.58 7.69 5.20
N ARG A 200 2.63 6.44 5.69
CA ARG A 200 3.69 5.93 6.56
C ARG A 200 4.33 4.71 5.93
N ILE A 201 5.64 4.60 6.03
CA ILE A 201 6.43 3.45 5.59
C ILE A 201 7.23 2.94 6.77
N ASP A 202 7.20 1.65 7.01
CA ASP A 202 8.08 0.93 7.92
C ASP A 202 9.18 0.25 7.10
N LEU A 203 10.28 0.98 6.90
CA LEU A 203 11.41 0.52 6.10
C LEU A 203 12.12 -0.67 6.74
N ASP A 204 12.14 -0.74 8.08
CA ASP A 204 12.78 -1.82 8.81
C ASP A 204 12.06 -3.15 8.62
N ARG A 205 10.75 -3.10 8.42
CA ARG A 205 9.93 -4.28 8.23
C ARG A 205 10.10 -4.94 6.86
N ILE A 206 10.68 -4.22 5.86
CA ILE A 206 10.97 -4.79 4.54
C ILE A 206 12.01 -5.91 4.68
N GLY A 207 11.64 -7.11 4.24
CA GLY A 207 12.48 -8.31 4.36
C GLY A 207 12.54 -8.93 5.74
N ARG A 208 11.85 -8.36 6.75
CA ARG A 208 11.79 -8.91 8.10
C ARG A 208 10.80 -10.07 8.15
N ASN A 209 11.17 -11.15 8.82
CA ASN A 209 10.31 -12.29 9.08
C ASN A 209 9.46 -12.00 10.32
N ASP A 210 8.16 -11.72 10.17
CA ASP A 210 7.27 -11.34 11.28
C ASP A 210 7.16 -12.41 12.39
N TRP A 211 7.57 -13.65 12.11
CA TRP A 211 7.41 -14.79 13.01
C TRP A 211 8.75 -15.36 13.53
N TRP A 212 9.90 -14.72 13.21
CA TRP A 212 11.21 -15.19 13.62
C TRP A 212 11.35 -15.46 15.12
N TRP A 213 10.68 -14.67 15.93
CA TRP A 213 10.68 -14.72 17.39
C TRP A 213 10.09 -16.01 17.98
N LEU A 214 9.31 -16.80 17.22
CA LEU A 214 8.79 -18.09 17.68
C LEU A 214 9.90 -19.12 17.91
N ASN A 215 10.97 -19.03 17.15
CA ASN A 215 12.16 -19.87 17.28
C ASN A 215 13.41 -19.09 16.81
N PRO A 216 13.88 -18.09 17.59
CA PRO A 216 14.94 -17.19 17.16
C PRO A 216 16.29 -17.92 17.06
N LYS A 217 17.06 -17.59 16.04
CA LYS A 217 18.44 -18.05 15.90
C LYS A 217 19.32 -17.36 16.94
N SER A 218 20.17 -18.16 17.60
CA SER A 218 21.16 -17.70 18.58
C SER A 218 22.34 -18.70 18.62
N ASP A 219 23.38 -18.37 19.37
CA ASP A 219 24.52 -19.29 19.59
C ASP A 219 24.04 -20.61 20.23
N SER A 220 23.07 -20.56 21.10
CA SER A 220 22.43 -21.73 21.73
C SER A 220 21.37 -22.42 20.85
N ASN A 221 20.91 -21.79 19.79
CA ASN A 221 19.94 -22.30 18.84
C ASN A 221 20.33 -21.96 17.37
N PRO A 222 21.37 -22.60 16.83
CA PRO A 222 21.86 -22.31 15.48
C PRO A 222 20.86 -22.64 14.36
N ASN A 223 19.88 -23.50 14.64
CA ASN A 223 18.83 -23.90 13.70
C ASN A 223 17.57 -23.02 13.80
N GLY A 224 17.58 -21.97 14.60
CA GLY A 224 16.50 -21.01 14.69
C GLY A 224 16.41 -20.11 13.46
N PHE A 225 15.43 -19.23 13.47
CA PHE A 225 15.16 -18.29 12.37
C PHE A 225 15.89 -16.97 12.58
N GLU A 226 16.49 -16.47 11.51
CA GLU A 226 17.02 -15.11 11.46
C GLU A 226 15.86 -14.11 11.39
N GLU A 227 16.07 -12.94 12.00
CA GLU A 227 15.08 -11.86 11.99
C GLU A 227 14.76 -11.39 10.58
N TYR A 228 15.75 -11.37 9.70
CA TYR A 228 15.55 -10.95 8.31
C TYR A 228 15.67 -12.13 7.34
N ALA A 229 14.66 -12.27 6.49
CA ALA A 229 14.63 -13.25 5.40
C ALA A 229 15.51 -12.85 4.21
N LEU A 230 15.84 -11.55 4.09
CA LEU A 230 16.59 -10.98 2.99
C LEU A 230 17.92 -10.38 3.46
N LYS A 231 18.90 -10.36 2.56
CA LYS A 231 20.15 -9.61 2.74
C LYS A 231 19.87 -8.09 2.78
N PRO A 232 20.74 -7.29 3.46
CA PRO A 232 20.58 -5.84 3.52
C PRO A 232 20.45 -5.16 2.15
N SER A 233 21.23 -5.58 1.15
CA SER A 233 21.17 -5.06 -0.22
C SER A 233 19.80 -5.27 -0.89
N ASP A 234 19.19 -6.46 -0.71
CA ASP A 234 17.90 -6.78 -1.29
C ASP A 234 16.76 -6.02 -0.60
N ARG A 235 16.86 -5.85 0.72
CA ARG A 235 15.94 -5.02 1.51
C ARG A 235 16.00 -3.57 1.05
N LEU A 236 17.21 -3.01 0.94
CA LEU A 236 17.42 -1.65 0.45
C LEU A 236 16.84 -1.47 -0.96
N LYS A 237 17.13 -2.38 -1.88
CA LYS A 237 16.59 -2.33 -3.25
C LYS A 237 15.06 -2.26 -3.26
N ARG A 238 14.37 -3.07 -2.43
CA ARG A 238 12.91 -3.02 -2.31
C ARG A 238 12.41 -1.71 -1.72
N ALA A 239 13.08 -1.17 -0.72
CA ALA A 239 12.76 0.12 -0.13
C ALA A 239 12.88 1.26 -1.14
N CYS A 240 13.98 1.30 -1.91
CA CYS A 240 14.19 2.28 -2.97
C CYS A 240 13.07 2.23 -4.02
N LEU A 241 12.72 1.03 -4.51
CA LEU A 241 11.65 0.86 -5.49
C LEU A 241 10.27 1.24 -4.95
N LEU A 242 10.02 1.05 -3.65
CA LEU A 242 8.77 1.49 -3.02
C LEU A 242 8.69 3.03 -2.98
N LEU A 243 9.77 3.71 -2.60
CA LEU A 243 9.82 5.18 -2.59
C LEU A 243 9.67 5.75 -3.99
N GLU A 244 10.30 5.14 -5.00
CA GLU A 244 10.10 5.49 -6.40
C GLU A 244 8.66 5.26 -6.88
N ALA A 245 8.01 4.20 -6.44
CA ALA A 245 6.60 3.93 -6.77
C ALA A 245 5.66 4.99 -6.17
N ILE A 246 5.95 5.44 -4.95
CA ILE A 246 5.21 6.51 -4.27
C ILE A 246 5.43 7.84 -5.00
N LYS A 247 6.68 8.19 -5.33
CA LYS A 247 7.02 9.37 -6.11
C LYS A 247 6.24 9.41 -7.43
N LYS A 248 6.27 8.32 -8.20
CA LYS A 248 5.53 8.19 -9.45
C LYS A 248 4.03 8.38 -9.28
N TRP A 249 3.44 7.82 -8.24
CA TRP A 249 2.01 7.97 -8.00
C TRP A 249 1.65 9.41 -7.62
N LEU A 250 2.43 10.07 -6.76
CA LEU A 250 2.19 11.47 -6.37
C LEU A 250 2.30 12.44 -7.55
N LEU A 251 3.25 12.20 -8.45
CA LEU A 251 3.44 13.04 -9.64
C LEU A 251 2.39 12.79 -10.72
N SER A 252 1.89 11.57 -10.82
CA SER A 252 0.88 11.18 -11.81
C SER A 252 -0.14 10.23 -11.16
N PRO A 253 -1.04 10.76 -10.33
CA PRO A 253 -2.05 9.94 -9.66
C PRO A 253 -2.92 9.20 -10.67
N THR A 254 -3.01 7.88 -10.53
CA THR A 254 -3.88 7.03 -11.34
C THR A 254 -4.92 6.39 -10.45
N PHE A 255 -6.11 6.15 -11.01
CA PHE A 255 -7.23 5.52 -10.33
C PHE A 255 -7.87 4.45 -11.22
N ALA A 256 -8.57 3.50 -10.62
CA ALA A 256 -9.12 2.32 -11.31
C ALA A 256 -10.13 2.67 -12.44
N LYS A 257 -10.73 3.84 -12.38
CA LYS A 257 -11.69 4.31 -13.38
C LYS A 257 -11.33 5.75 -13.75
N GLN A 258 -11.66 6.08 -14.97
CA GLN A 258 -11.56 7.38 -15.62
C GLN A 258 -10.74 8.46 -14.88
N THR A 259 -9.71 8.83 -15.55
CA THR A 259 -9.17 10.17 -15.45
C THR A 259 -10.15 11.08 -16.20
N GLY A 260 -10.61 12.14 -15.59
CA GLY A 260 -11.34 13.16 -16.34
C GLY A 260 -10.52 13.67 -17.52
N TRP A 261 -11.12 14.42 -18.41
CA TRP A 261 -10.44 15.06 -19.54
C TRP A 261 -9.47 16.17 -19.12
N LEU A 262 -9.55 16.65 -17.87
CA LEU A 262 -8.53 17.50 -17.24
C LEU A 262 -7.53 16.64 -16.49
N GLN A 263 -6.32 17.17 -16.31
CA GLN A 263 -5.31 16.50 -15.51
C GLN A 263 -5.79 16.34 -14.07
N HIS A 264 -5.49 15.20 -13.47
CA HIS A 264 -5.86 14.91 -12.08
C HIS A 264 -5.20 15.87 -11.09
N GLN A 265 -4.01 16.34 -11.40
CA GLN A 265 -3.24 17.25 -10.57
C GLN A 265 -3.10 18.59 -11.29
N SER A 266 -3.55 19.66 -10.67
CA SER A 266 -3.51 21.01 -11.25
C SER A 266 -2.29 21.84 -10.80
N GLY A 267 -1.29 21.19 -10.17
CA GLY A 267 -0.05 21.80 -9.74
C GLY A 267 0.10 21.97 -8.23
N LEU A 268 -0.99 21.92 -7.44
CA LEU A 268 -0.87 21.93 -5.99
C LEU A 268 -0.47 20.54 -5.49
N LEU A 269 0.77 20.43 -5.07
CA LEU A 269 1.29 19.28 -4.33
C LEU A 269 2.31 19.80 -3.33
N GLU A 270 1.92 19.82 -2.06
CA GLU A 270 2.77 20.30 -0.96
C GLU A 270 2.76 19.34 0.20
N GLY A 271 3.83 19.33 1.00
CA GLY A 271 3.86 18.43 2.15
C GLY A 271 5.18 18.44 2.91
N SER A 272 5.29 17.45 3.79
CA SER A 272 6.50 17.17 4.57
C SER A 272 6.77 15.68 4.62
N ILE A 273 8.01 15.28 4.38
CA ILE A 273 8.53 13.95 4.62
C ILE A 273 9.31 13.99 5.92
N VAL A 274 9.13 13.02 6.80
CA VAL A 274 9.99 12.83 7.97
C VAL A 274 10.62 11.46 7.89
N LEU A 275 11.95 11.43 7.92
CA LEU A 275 12.74 10.22 8.04
C LEU A 275 13.12 10.01 9.50
N SER A 276 12.86 8.81 10.02
CA SER A 276 13.29 8.38 11.36
C SER A 276 14.42 7.39 11.25
N LYS A 277 15.39 7.48 12.15
CA LYS A 277 16.51 6.53 12.23
C LYS A 277 16.22 5.32 13.09
N ASP A 278 15.32 5.46 14.05
CA ASP A 278 15.08 4.50 15.12
C ASP A 278 13.60 4.42 15.53
N GLY A 279 12.75 3.93 14.66
CA GLY A 279 11.35 3.70 14.96
C GLY A 279 10.38 4.58 14.17
N ALA A 280 9.19 4.82 14.72
CA ALA A 280 8.10 5.47 14.00
C ALA A 280 8.36 6.97 13.82
N ALA A 281 8.37 7.44 12.57
CA ALA A 281 8.43 8.86 12.27
C ALA A 281 7.12 9.57 12.70
N PRO A 282 7.21 10.78 13.30
CA PRO A 282 6.04 11.58 13.60
C PRO A 282 5.37 12.07 12.31
N PHE A 283 4.07 12.25 12.37
CA PHE A 283 3.30 12.90 11.30
C PHE A 283 2.23 13.83 11.92
N VAL A 284 1.84 14.84 11.18
CA VAL A 284 0.74 15.73 11.52
C VAL A 284 -0.17 15.83 10.30
N SER A 285 -1.45 15.60 10.48
CA SER A 285 -2.40 15.66 9.36
C SER A 285 -2.47 17.08 8.78
N PRO A 286 -2.43 17.24 7.45
CA PRO A 286 -2.59 18.53 6.78
C PRO A 286 -4.04 19.05 6.80
N ILE A 287 -4.98 18.24 7.28
CA ILE A 287 -6.36 18.62 7.54
C ILE A 287 -6.69 18.40 9.01
N LYS A 288 -7.63 19.16 9.54
CA LYS A 288 -8.07 19.07 10.94
C LYS A 288 -9.56 19.26 11.09
N PHE A 289 -10.10 18.70 12.17
CA PHE A 289 -11.43 19.06 12.66
C PHE A 289 -11.39 20.40 13.39
N GLU A 290 -12.42 21.21 13.17
CA GLU A 290 -12.68 22.43 13.93
C GLU A 290 -14.17 22.51 14.23
N ILE A 291 -14.52 23.04 15.40
CA ILE A 291 -15.90 23.34 15.74
C ILE A 291 -16.15 24.81 15.40
N LYS A 292 -17.05 25.06 14.44
CA LYS A 292 -17.47 26.40 14.06
C LYS A 292 -18.97 26.54 14.33
N ASN A 293 -19.34 27.50 15.19
CA ASN A 293 -20.73 27.72 15.61
C ASN A 293 -21.44 26.47 16.12
N GLY A 294 -20.72 25.62 16.88
CA GLY A 294 -21.25 24.37 17.43
C GLY A 294 -21.22 23.18 16.46
N ASN A 295 -20.93 23.36 15.17
CA ASN A 295 -20.86 22.29 14.16
C ASN A 295 -19.42 21.90 13.87
N PRO A 296 -19.08 20.59 13.85
CA PRO A 296 -17.80 20.14 13.41
C PRO A 296 -17.63 20.31 11.89
N ILE A 297 -16.47 20.78 11.48
CA ILE A 297 -16.08 20.95 10.08
C ILE A 297 -14.67 20.40 9.85
N ILE A 298 -14.38 19.98 8.62
CA ILE A 298 -13.02 19.69 8.16
C ILE A 298 -12.47 20.93 7.44
N LYS A 299 -11.22 21.24 7.70
CA LYS A 299 -10.51 22.30 6.99
C LYS A 299 -9.01 22.04 6.94
N LYS A 300 -8.30 22.81 6.14
CA LYS A 300 -6.83 22.86 6.14
C LYS A 300 -6.29 23.08 7.55
N ASN A 301 -5.25 22.35 7.91
CA ASN A 301 -4.45 22.58 9.11
C ASN A 301 -3.25 23.47 8.73
N GLU A 302 -3.43 24.79 8.83
CA GLU A 302 -2.43 25.76 8.38
C GLU A 302 -1.04 25.56 9.02
N ASN A 303 -1.01 25.10 10.27
CA ASN A 303 0.21 25.01 11.06
C ASN A 303 0.80 23.58 11.10
N TYR A 304 0.35 22.64 10.25
CA TYR A 304 0.80 21.24 10.37
C TYR A 304 2.33 21.09 10.19
N ARG A 305 2.94 21.90 9.32
CA ARG A 305 4.39 21.88 9.07
C ARG A 305 5.19 22.44 10.24
N ASP A 306 4.69 23.53 10.86
CA ASP A 306 5.35 24.15 12.03
C ASP A 306 5.26 23.22 13.24
N ILE A 307 4.11 22.59 13.46
CA ILE A 307 3.93 21.61 14.52
C ILE A 307 4.90 20.44 14.32
N LEU A 308 5.00 19.91 13.09
CA LEU A 308 5.89 18.83 12.74
C LEU A 308 7.37 19.26 12.90
N GLY A 309 7.73 20.46 12.45
CA GLY A 309 9.07 21.03 12.64
C GLY A 309 9.46 21.14 14.11
N ASN A 310 8.54 21.59 14.95
CA ASN A 310 8.78 21.69 16.40
C ASN A 310 9.00 20.30 17.04
N ILE A 311 8.28 19.27 16.60
CA ILE A 311 8.48 17.88 17.07
C ILE A 311 9.87 17.39 16.66
N VAL A 312 10.23 17.56 15.38
CA VAL A 312 11.52 17.13 14.83
C VAL A 312 12.69 17.82 15.54
N ASN A 313 12.60 19.14 15.75
CA ASN A 313 13.65 19.93 16.43
C ASN A 313 13.86 19.50 17.89
N LYS A 314 12.80 19.13 18.60
CA LYS A 314 12.89 18.66 19.99
C LYS A 314 13.44 17.25 20.13
N ALA A 315 13.50 16.49 19.05
CA ALA A 315 13.93 15.09 19.06
C ALA A 315 15.45 14.89 18.86
N ASN A 316 16.26 15.95 19.05
CA ASN A 316 17.74 15.87 19.09
C ASN A 316 18.40 15.08 17.95
N GLY A 317 17.93 15.25 16.72
CA GLY A 317 18.51 14.63 15.51
C GLY A 317 18.07 13.20 15.21
N HIS A 318 17.09 12.64 15.95
CA HIS A 318 16.48 11.36 15.62
C HIS A 318 15.67 11.40 14.33
N TYR A 319 15.21 12.57 13.93
CA TYR A 319 14.39 12.78 12.74
C TYR A 319 15.02 13.80 11.81
N LYS A 320 14.83 13.59 10.50
CA LYS A 320 15.07 14.58 9.45
C LYS A 320 13.76 14.93 8.77
N LYS A 321 13.53 16.20 8.52
CA LYS A 321 12.33 16.73 7.87
C LYS A 321 12.69 17.36 6.53
N TYR A 322 11.90 17.05 5.50
CA TYR A 322 12.02 17.59 4.16
C TYR A 322 10.67 18.16 3.75
N ASP A 323 10.61 19.45 3.52
CA ASP A 323 9.40 20.14 3.05
C ASP A 323 9.45 20.33 1.55
N PHE A 324 8.29 20.25 0.90
CA PHE A 324 8.11 20.52 -0.52
C PHE A 324 6.81 21.32 -0.74
N ASN A 325 6.80 22.21 -1.74
CA ASN A 325 5.69 23.09 -2.08
C ASN A 325 5.19 22.91 -3.52
N SER A 326 5.83 22.04 -4.28
CA SER A 326 5.53 21.78 -5.68
C SER A 326 5.92 20.36 -6.08
N PRO A 327 5.46 19.86 -7.24
CA PRO A 327 5.85 18.55 -7.75
C PRO A 327 7.36 18.40 -8.01
N ASP A 328 8.03 19.43 -8.48
CA ASP A 328 9.46 19.46 -8.70
C ASP A 328 10.26 19.40 -7.40
N GLU A 329 9.87 20.19 -6.38
CA GLU A 329 10.45 20.08 -5.05
C GLU A 329 10.23 18.71 -4.42
N LEU A 330 9.07 18.05 -4.65
CA LEU A 330 8.84 16.69 -4.19
C LEU A 330 9.88 15.72 -4.76
N ILE A 331 10.20 15.84 -6.06
CA ILE A 331 11.23 15.01 -6.71
C ILE A 331 12.55 15.18 -5.97
N GLU A 332 13.00 16.44 -5.81
CA GLU A 332 14.24 16.74 -5.11
C GLU A 332 14.28 16.15 -3.69
N LYS A 333 13.20 16.33 -2.93
CA LYS A 333 13.15 15.85 -1.54
C LYS A 333 13.09 14.34 -1.43
N ILE A 334 12.42 13.66 -2.34
CA ILE A 334 12.45 12.17 -2.36
C ILE A 334 13.85 11.69 -2.78
N ASP A 335 14.51 12.34 -3.73
CA ASP A 335 15.86 11.98 -4.15
C ASP A 335 16.90 12.23 -3.03
N GLU A 336 16.73 13.29 -2.23
CA GLU A 336 17.51 13.49 -0.98
C GLU A 336 17.32 12.33 0.00
N VAL A 337 16.06 11.88 0.21
CA VAL A 337 15.76 10.72 1.07
C VAL A 337 16.38 9.43 0.50
N LEU A 338 16.29 9.21 -0.81
CA LEU A 338 16.87 8.04 -1.49
C LEU A 338 18.40 8.03 -1.36
N LYS A 339 19.08 9.18 -1.48
CA LYS A 339 20.53 9.30 -1.25
C LYS A 339 20.90 8.97 0.20
N GLU A 340 20.17 9.51 1.16
CA GLU A 340 20.42 9.23 2.58
C GLU A 340 20.24 7.75 2.94
N LEU A 341 19.34 7.05 2.27
CA LEU A 341 19.16 5.62 2.42
C LEU A 341 20.21 4.78 1.66
N GLY A 342 21.03 5.39 0.80
CA GLY A 342 22.00 4.70 -0.03
C GLY A 342 21.39 4.06 -1.29
N CYS A 343 20.28 4.59 -1.76
CA CYS A 343 19.60 4.15 -2.98
C CYS A 343 20.17 4.77 -4.27
N LEU A 344 20.78 5.93 -4.15
CA LEU A 344 21.39 6.69 -5.24
C LEU A 344 22.84 6.98 -4.86
N ASP A 345 23.76 6.76 -5.80
CA ASP A 345 25.16 7.16 -5.66
C ASP A 345 25.28 8.68 -5.82
N ASP A 346 26.25 9.30 -5.09
CA ASP A 346 26.45 10.74 -5.14
C ASP A 346 26.98 11.24 -6.52
N ASP A 347 27.42 10.33 -7.40
CA ASP A 347 28.15 10.67 -8.64
C ASP A 347 27.27 10.80 -9.91
N ASN A 348 25.96 10.54 -9.86
CA ASN A 348 25.10 10.54 -11.08
C ASN A 348 24.49 11.92 -11.46
N GLN A 349 25.11 13.05 -11.11
CA GLN A 349 24.66 14.38 -11.55
C GLN A 349 25.14 14.81 -12.96
N ASN A 350 25.92 14.00 -13.67
CA ASN A 350 26.56 14.44 -14.93
C ASN A 350 26.02 13.82 -16.23
N GLU A 351 25.01 12.97 -16.22
CA GLU A 351 24.56 12.31 -17.47
C GLU A 351 23.13 12.67 -17.96
N THR A 352 22.62 13.84 -17.65
CA THR A 352 21.42 14.36 -18.33
C THR A 352 21.63 15.77 -18.84
N LYS A 353 22.62 15.92 -19.73
CA LYS A 353 22.73 17.06 -20.65
C LYS A 353 23.24 16.50 -21.97
N ASP A 354 22.31 16.01 -22.77
CA ASP A 354 22.37 16.04 -24.25
C ASP A 354 20.95 15.88 -24.82
#